data_f04d078877c918b1237f4bde89589e10
#
_entry.id   f04d078877c918b1237f4bde89589e10
#
_cell.length_a   1.000
_cell.length_b   1.000
_cell.length_c   1.000
_cell.angle_alpha   90.00
_cell.angle_beta   90.00
_cell.angle_gamma   90.00
#
_symmetry.space_group_name_H-M   'P 1'
#
loop_
_entity.id
_entity.type
_entity.pdbx_description
1 polymer ?
#
loop_
_entity_poly.entity_id
_entity_poly.type
_entity_poly.pdbx_seq_one_letter_code
_entity_poly.pdbx_strand_id
1 'polypeptide(L)'
;MCYIIQTGGSVNESLQDLELRRKKLFRQMEDLGDFRRGTISVNYRKCGKSNCACARKDHPGHGPQYLWNVSVDGKTRARNLPVGPELEKAEREVERYRVFLGLSQELAEVNDRICQLRPARTIEDESELEQLKKKLRRHFAEKRKRK
;
A
#
# COMPACT_ATOMS: atom_id res chain seq x y z
N MET A 1 -6.70 -23.64 9.25
CA MET A 1 -5.66 -23.91 8.24
C MET A 1 -4.58 -22.85 8.36
N CYS A 2 -3.43 -23.23 8.89
CA CYS A 2 -2.29 -22.32 9.00
C CYS A 2 -1.66 -22.15 7.61
N TYR A 3 -1.72 -20.95 7.06
CA TYR A 3 -0.89 -20.61 5.92
C TYR A 3 0.56 -20.46 6.41
N ILE A 4 1.36 -21.46 6.14
CA ILE A 4 2.81 -21.39 6.29
C ILE A 4 3.27 -20.42 5.20
N ILE A 5 3.65 -19.22 5.62
CA ILE A 5 4.45 -18.32 4.77
C ILE A 5 5.80 -19.03 4.61
N GLN A 6 5.97 -19.69 3.48
CA GLN A 6 7.28 -20.14 3.05
C GLN A 6 8.12 -18.88 2.80
N THR A 7 8.94 -18.53 3.78
CA THR A 7 10.07 -17.65 3.57
C THR A 7 11.01 -18.37 2.61
N GLY A 8 10.78 -18.11 1.33
CA GLY A 8 11.54 -18.66 0.22
C GLY A 8 13.02 -18.34 0.43
N GLY A 9 13.81 -19.40 0.31
CA GLY A 9 15.22 -19.50 0.62
C GLY A 9 16.03 -18.33 0.12
N SER A 10 17.04 -18.00 0.90
CA SER A 10 18.19 -17.15 0.61
C SER A 10 18.90 -17.63 -0.66
N VAL A 11 18.35 -17.27 -1.80
CA VAL A 11 19.14 -17.15 -3.03
C VAL A 11 19.98 -15.90 -2.82
N ASN A 12 21.29 -16.03 -2.89
CA ASN A 12 22.24 -14.90 -2.84
C ASN A 12 22.06 -14.06 -4.10
N GLU A 13 20.94 -13.27 -4.15
CA GLU A 13 20.67 -12.37 -5.28
C GLU A 13 21.78 -11.33 -5.35
N SER A 14 22.40 -11.21 -6.50
CA SER A 14 23.41 -10.21 -6.76
C SER A 14 22.80 -8.79 -6.78
N LEU A 15 23.62 -7.77 -6.61
CA LEU A 15 23.17 -6.38 -6.76
C LEU A 15 22.53 -6.14 -8.14
N GLN A 16 23.09 -6.77 -9.20
CA GLN A 16 22.56 -6.66 -10.56
C GLN A 16 21.16 -7.29 -10.69
N ASP A 17 20.94 -8.46 -10.09
CA ASP A 17 19.61 -9.11 -10.10
C ASP A 17 18.56 -8.26 -9.41
N LEU A 18 18.89 -7.68 -8.25
CA LEU A 18 18.01 -6.77 -7.53
C LEU A 18 17.70 -5.50 -8.32
N GLU A 19 18.68 -4.93 -9.02
CA GLU A 19 18.45 -3.76 -9.86
C GLU A 19 17.54 -4.08 -11.07
N LEU A 20 17.69 -5.26 -11.68
CA LEU A 20 16.79 -5.74 -12.73
C LEU A 20 15.37 -5.96 -12.20
N ARG A 21 15.24 -6.59 -11.03
CA ARG A 21 13.95 -6.79 -10.36
C ARG A 21 13.27 -5.44 -10.05
N ARG A 22 14.01 -4.46 -9.54
CA ARG A 22 13.52 -3.10 -9.30
C ARG A 22 12.98 -2.46 -10.60
N LYS A 23 13.71 -2.55 -11.71
CA LYS A 23 13.25 -2.04 -13.01
C LYS A 23 11.96 -2.72 -13.47
N LYS A 24 11.84 -4.04 -13.27
CA LYS A 24 10.62 -4.79 -13.60
C LYS A 24 9.43 -4.31 -12.78
N LEU A 25 9.60 -4.08 -11.48
CA LEU A 25 8.55 -3.58 -10.59
C LEU A 25 8.05 -2.20 -11.02
N PHE A 26 8.94 -1.27 -11.40
CA PHE A 26 8.54 0.03 -11.93
C PHE A 26 7.71 -0.08 -13.22
N ARG A 27 8.10 -0.96 -14.14
CA ARG A 27 7.31 -1.22 -15.36
C ARG A 27 5.92 -1.77 -15.02
N GLN A 28 5.84 -2.73 -14.11
CA GLN A 28 4.55 -3.27 -13.67
C GLN A 28 3.65 -2.20 -13.04
N MET A 29 4.21 -1.24 -12.29
CA MET A 29 3.45 -0.10 -11.76
C MET A 29 2.97 0.84 -12.87
N GLU A 30 3.79 1.10 -13.88
CA GLU A 30 3.43 1.92 -15.05
C GLU A 30 2.27 1.30 -15.84
N ASP A 31 2.27 -0.04 -15.98
CA ASP A 31 1.27 -0.79 -16.74
C ASP A 31 -0.08 -0.95 -16.01
N LEU A 32 -0.18 -0.60 -14.72
CA LEU A 32 -1.42 -0.77 -13.95
C LEU A 32 -2.59 0.07 -14.50
N GLY A 33 -2.32 1.21 -15.11
CA GLY A 33 -3.35 2.18 -15.51
C GLY A 33 -4.06 2.80 -14.30
N ASP A 34 -5.30 3.25 -14.51
CA ASP A 34 -6.08 3.94 -13.47
C ASP A 34 -6.41 3.03 -12.30
N PHE A 35 -6.18 3.52 -11.09
CA PHE A 35 -6.55 2.85 -9.85
C PHE A 35 -7.15 3.83 -8.84
N ARG A 36 -8.00 3.32 -7.94
CA ARG A 36 -8.60 4.12 -6.86
C ARG A 36 -8.39 3.47 -5.51
N ARG A 37 -8.08 4.29 -4.51
CA ARG A 37 -7.96 3.86 -3.12
C ARG A 37 -9.31 3.46 -2.55
N GLY A 38 -9.30 2.58 -1.58
CA GLY A 38 -10.47 2.20 -0.81
C GLY A 38 -10.89 0.75 -1.05
N THR A 39 -12.13 0.48 -0.67
CA THR A 39 -12.75 -0.85 -0.78
C THR A 39 -14.19 -0.74 -1.24
N ILE A 40 -14.71 -1.79 -1.85
CA ILE A 40 -16.13 -1.88 -2.14
C ILE A 40 -16.75 -2.86 -1.15
N SER A 41 -17.81 -2.42 -0.46
CA SER A 41 -18.58 -3.23 0.47
C SER A 41 -20.01 -3.43 -0.03
N VAL A 42 -20.57 -4.60 0.28
CA VAL A 42 -21.98 -4.94 -0.01
C VAL A 42 -22.76 -4.81 1.30
N ASN A 43 -23.72 -3.91 1.33
CA ASN A 43 -24.48 -3.60 2.53
C ASN A 43 -25.99 -3.84 2.33
N TYR A 44 -26.62 -4.25 3.42
CA TYR A 44 -28.08 -4.32 3.55
C TYR A 44 -28.50 -3.42 4.70
N ARG A 45 -29.61 -2.67 4.53
CA ARG A 45 -30.04 -1.71 5.53
C ARG A 45 -31.52 -1.88 5.87
N LYS A 46 -31.85 -1.95 7.15
CA LYS A 46 -33.22 -1.87 7.63
C LYS A 46 -33.71 -0.41 7.60
N CYS A 47 -34.92 -0.17 7.06
CA CYS A 47 -35.43 1.19 6.87
C CYS A 47 -36.04 1.82 8.15
N GLY A 48 -36.18 1.05 9.22
CA GLY A 48 -36.75 1.53 10.49
C GLY A 48 -38.29 1.58 10.53
N LYS A 49 -38.99 1.32 9.40
CA LYS A 49 -40.45 1.31 9.36
C LYS A 49 -40.98 -0.03 9.92
N SER A 50 -41.88 0.02 10.90
CA SER A 50 -42.47 -1.17 11.52
C SER A 50 -43.35 -2.02 10.60
N ASN A 51 -43.97 -1.38 9.60
CA ASN A 51 -44.79 -2.04 8.59
C ASN A 51 -44.03 -2.57 7.37
N CYS A 52 -42.70 -2.46 7.38
CA CYS A 52 -41.89 -2.98 6.28
C CYS A 52 -41.47 -4.42 6.56
N ALA A 53 -41.41 -5.25 5.50
CA ALA A 53 -40.93 -6.64 5.60
C ALA A 53 -39.52 -6.74 6.21
N CYS A 54 -38.68 -5.73 6.02
CA CYS A 54 -37.34 -5.68 6.62
C CYS A 54 -37.34 -5.51 8.13
N ALA A 55 -38.47 -5.19 8.78
CA ALA A 55 -38.58 -5.11 10.24
C ALA A 55 -38.47 -6.48 10.90
N ARG A 56 -38.78 -7.57 10.18
CA ARG A 56 -38.63 -8.94 10.68
C ARG A 56 -37.19 -9.24 11.06
N LYS A 57 -37.02 -10.01 12.14
CA LYS A 57 -35.71 -10.29 12.74
C LYS A 57 -34.77 -11.04 11.79
N ASP A 58 -35.33 -11.94 10.99
CA ASP A 58 -34.62 -12.79 10.03
C ASP A 58 -34.36 -12.15 8.64
N HIS A 59 -34.94 -10.97 8.40
CA HIS A 59 -34.78 -10.27 7.14
C HIS A 59 -33.47 -9.48 7.10
N PRO A 60 -32.60 -9.63 6.07
CA PRO A 60 -31.29 -8.96 5.98
C PRO A 60 -31.39 -7.43 5.86
N GLY A 61 -32.49 -6.90 5.40
CA GLY A 61 -32.68 -5.48 5.10
C GLY A 61 -32.93 -5.24 3.61
N HIS A 62 -33.02 -3.98 3.24
CA HIS A 62 -33.06 -3.55 1.84
C HIS A 62 -31.64 -3.55 1.26
N GLY A 63 -31.52 -4.00 0.07
CA GLY A 63 -30.22 -4.11 -0.64
C GLY A 63 -30.25 -5.21 -1.70
N PRO A 64 -29.06 -5.57 -2.22
CA PRO A 64 -27.73 -5.09 -1.85
C PRO A 64 -27.46 -3.62 -2.26
N GLN A 65 -26.73 -2.90 -1.44
CA GLN A 65 -26.15 -1.61 -1.75
C GLN A 65 -24.64 -1.77 -1.86
N TYR A 66 -24.03 -1.21 -2.89
CA TYR A 66 -22.60 -1.28 -3.13
C TYR A 66 -21.97 0.05 -2.76
N LEU A 67 -21.11 0.06 -1.75
CA LEU A 67 -20.50 1.26 -1.23
C LEU A 67 -18.99 1.24 -1.49
N TRP A 68 -18.52 2.23 -2.21
CA TRP A 68 -17.09 2.52 -2.24
C TRP A 68 -16.71 3.33 -1.01
N ASN A 69 -15.84 2.76 -0.18
CA ASN A 69 -15.37 3.36 1.06
C ASN A 69 -13.90 3.76 0.91
N VAL A 70 -13.58 4.98 1.29
CA VAL A 70 -12.21 5.50 1.27
C VAL A 70 -11.95 6.33 2.53
N SER A 71 -10.74 6.19 3.11
CA SER A 71 -10.29 7.05 4.20
C SER A 71 -9.57 8.27 3.64
N VAL A 72 -10.03 9.45 4.02
CA VAL A 72 -9.44 10.74 3.66
C VAL A 72 -9.31 11.56 4.95
N ASP A 73 -8.08 11.97 5.29
CA ASP A 73 -7.78 12.75 6.51
C ASP A 73 -8.32 12.09 7.79
N GLY A 74 -8.16 10.77 7.92
CA GLY A 74 -8.62 9.98 9.06
C GLY A 74 -10.14 9.76 9.11
N LYS A 75 -10.92 10.26 8.15
CA LYS A 75 -12.36 10.09 8.05
C LYS A 75 -12.73 9.16 6.91
N THR A 76 -13.57 8.16 7.19
CA THR A 76 -14.12 7.29 6.16
C THR A 76 -15.26 8.01 5.43
N ARG A 77 -15.14 8.07 4.10
CA ARG A 77 -16.20 8.53 3.20
C ARG A 77 -16.72 7.34 2.44
N ALA A 78 -18.06 7.24 2.32
CA ALA A 78 -18.73 6.19 1.57
C ALA A 78 -19.56 6.82 0.44
N ARG A 79 -19.48 6.23 -0.75
CA ARG A 79 -20.29 6.59 -1.90
C ARG A 79 -21.04 5.36 -2.42
N ASN A 80 -22.35 5.47 -2.59
CA ASN A 80 -23.13 4.42 -3.22
C ASN A 80 -22.83 4.35 -4.71
N LEU A 81 -22.60 3.15 -5.22
CA LEU A 81 -22.36 2.87 -6.64
C LEU A 81 -23.56 2.11 -7.19
N PRO A 82 -24.18 2.61 -8.27
CA PRO A 82 -25.24 1.88 -8.95
C PRO A 82 -24.68 0.61 -9.61
N VAL A 83 -25.49 -0.45 -9.61
CA VAL A 83 -25.15 -1.68 -10.33
C VAL A 83 -25.05 -1.38 -11.83
N GLY A 84 -23.93 -1.73 -12.44
CA GLY A 84 -23.67 -1.49 -13.84
C GLY A 84 -22.22 -1.08 -14.13
N PRO A 85 -21.97 -0.37 -15.23
CA PRO A 85 -20.61 -0.04 -15.68
C PRO A 85 -19.80 0.76 -14.65
N GLU A 86 -20.45 1.59 -13.82
CA GLU A 86 -19.74 2.37 -12.78
C GLU A 86 -19.21 1.47 -11.65
N LEU A 87 -20.02 0.50 -11.21
CA LEU A 87 -19.60 -0.47 -10.20
C LEU A 87 -18.47 -1.36 -10.74
N GLU A 88 -18.61 -1.88 -11.94
CA GLU A 88 -17.60 -2.69 -12.62
C GLU A 88 -16.27 -1.95 -12.76
N LYS A 89 -16.32 -0.68 -13.17
CA LYS A 89 -15.15 0.19 -13.27
C LYS A 89 -14.48 0.36 -11.90
N ALA A 90 -15.28 0.71 -10.88
CA ALA A 90 -14.77 0.93 -9.53
C ALA A 90 -14.10 -0.33 -8.94
N GLU A 91 -14.67 -1.51 -9.19
CA GLU A 91 -14.12 -2.78 -8.74
C GLU A 91 -12.73 -3.04 -9.36
N ARG A 92 -12.60 -2.87 -10.68
CA ARG A 92 -11.31 -2.99 -11.37
C ARG A 92 -10.26 -2.00 -10.85
N GLU A 93 -10.67 -0.75 -10.62
CA GLU A 93 -9.76 0.28 -10.12
C GLU A 93 -9.31 0.02 -8.68
N VAL A 94 -10.20 -0.46 -7.82
CA VAL A 94 -9.86 -0.85 -6.44
C VAL A 94 -8.93 -2.07 -6.43
N GLU A 95 -9.16 -3.05 -7.30
CA GLU A 95 -8.29 -4.21 -7.41
C GLU A 95 -6.88 -3.84 -7.90
N ARG A 96 -6.78 -2.95 -8.88
CA ARG A 96 -5.48 -2.40 -9.32
C ARG A 96 -4.75 -1.67 -8.19
N TYR A 97 -5.48 -0.99 -7.31
CA TYR A 97 -4.88 -0.37 -6.13
C TYR A 97 -4.28 -1.40 -5.17
N ARG A 98 -4.92 -2.54 -4.97
CA ARG A 98 -4.35 -3.64 -4.18
C ARG A 98 -3.06 -4.18 -4.79
N VAL A 99 -3.05 -4.36 -6.11
CA VAL A 99 -1.83 -4.74 -6.85
C VAL A 99 -0.74 -3.69 -6.67
N PHE A 100 -1.08 -2.40 -6.79
CA PHE A 100 -0.14 -1.29 -6.55
C PHE A 100 0.48 -1.35 -5.16
N LEU A 101 -0.30 -1.60 -4.12
CA LEU A 101 0.20 -1.74 -2.75
C LEU A 101 1.19 -2.90 -2.61
N GLY A 102 0.87 -4.06 -3.21
CA GLY A 102 1.77 -5.22 -3.22
C GLY A 102 3.10 -4.92 -3.93
N LEU A 103 3.04 -4.32 -5.12
CA LEU A 103 4.24 -3.91 -5.86
C LEU A 103 5.06 -2.86 -5.10
N SER A 104 4.41 -1.92 -4.42
CA SER A 104 5.08 -0.88 -3.62
C SER A 104 5.83 -1.49 -2.44
N GLN A 105 5.25 -2.47 -1.76
CA GLN A 105 5.90 -3.19 -0.68
C GLN A 105 7.11 -3.97 -1.20
N GLU A 106 6.94 -4.75 -2.26
CA GLU A 106 8.04 -5.52 -2.87
C GLU A 106 9.17 -4.60 -3.35
N LEU A 107 8.83 -3.44 -3.93
CA LEU A 107 9.80 -2.44 -4.34
C LEU A 107 10.61 -1.90 -3.16
N ALA A 108 9.95 -1.63 -2.02
CA ALA A 108 10.64 -1.19 -0.81
C ALA A 108 11.63 -2.27 -0.31
N GLU A 109 11.21 -3.52 -0.24
CA GLU A 109 12.05 -4.65 0.18
C GLU A 109 13.28 -4.83 -0.73
N VAL A 110 13.08 -4.76 -2.05
CA VAL A 110 14.18 -4.82 -3.04
C VAL A 110 15.14 -3.64 -2.86
N ASN A 111 14.64 -2.43 -2.66
CA ASN A 111 15.50 -1.26 -2.46
C ASN A 111 16.26 -1.33 -1.14
N ASP A 112 15.66 -1.83 -0.06
CA ASP A 112 16.36 -2.03 1.22
C ASP A 112 17.56 -2.98 1.05
N ARG A 113 17.39 -4.07 0.31
CA ARG A 113 18.48 -5.00 0.00
C ARG A 113 19.55 -4.36 -0.89
N ILE A 114 19.16 -3.59 -1.91
CA ILE A 114 20.10 -2.82 -2.74
C ILE A 114 20.92 -1.86 -1.88
N CYS A 115 20.27 -1.12 -0.96
CA CYS A 115 20.95 -0.19 -0.07
C CYS A 115 21.95 -0.90 0.86
N GLN A 116 21.62 -2.09 1.36
CA GLN A 116 22.52 -2.89 2.19
C GLN A 116 23.74 -3.41 1.40
N LEU A 117 23.55 -3.84 0.16
CA LEU A 117 24.62 -4.38 -0.67
C LEU A 117 25.50 -3.30 -1.32
N ARG A 118 24.96 -2.10 -1.52
CA ARG A 118 25.70 -1.00 -2.16
C ARG A 118 26.64 -0.36 -1.14
N PRO A 119 27.96 -0.38 -1.37
CA PRO A 119 28.91 0.15 -0.40
C PRO A 119 28.75 1.67 -0.24
N ALA A 120 29.03 2.16 0.95
CA ALA A 120 29.21 3.58 1.19
C ALA A 120 30.50 4.07 0.49
N ARG A 121 30.56 5.36 0.21
CA ARG A 121 31.79 5.95 -0.32
C ARG A 121 32.94 5.81 0.67
N THR A 122 34.13 5.52 0.17
CA THR A 122 35.35 5.50 0.97
C THR A 122 35.87 6.92 1.09
N ILE A 123 36.32 7.32 2.28
CA ILE A 123 37.00 8.58 2.55
C ILE A 123 38.38 8.23 3.10
N GLU A 124 39.43 8.55 2.32
CA GLU A 124 40.81 8.28 2.67
C GLU A 124 41.42 9.42 3.49
N ASP A 125 40.95 10.65 3.29
CA ASP A 125 41.41 11.83 4.03
C ASP A 125 40.79 11.86 5.43
N GLU A 126 41.64 11.77 6.45
CA GLU A 126 41.20 11.76 7.85
C GLU A 126 40.55 13.09 8.28
N SER A 127 41.01 14.23 7.73
CA SER A 127 40.41 15.53 7.98
C SER A 127 38.99 15.64 7.41
N GLU A 128 38.78 15.15 6.18
CA GLU A 128 37.45 15.09 5.56
C GLU A 128 36.52 14.17 6.38
N LEU A 129 37.02 13.03 6.83
CA LEU A 129 36.25 12.09 7.66
C LEU A 129 35.80 12.75 8.96
N GLU A 130 36.71 13.44 9.67
CA GLU A 130 36.35 14.12 10.93
C GLU A 130 35.36 15.28 10.71
N GLN A 131 35.51 16.04 9.64
CA GLN A 131 34.54 17.06 9.26
C GLN A 131 33.15 16.47 8.99
N LEU A 132 33.09 15.37 8.25
CA LEU A 132 31.83 14.65 7.99
C LEU A 132 31.19 14.16 9.28
N LYS A 133 31.97 13.52 10.17
CA LYS A 133 31.47 13.06 11.48
C LYS A 133 30.90 14.21 12.30
N LYS A 134 31.58 15.35 12.37
CA LYS A 134 31.14 16.56 13.09
C LYS A 134 29.85 17.10 12.51
N LYS A 135 29.75 17.19 11.16
CA LYS A 135 28.55 17.63 10.45
C LYS A 135 27.35 16.73 10.73
N LEU A 136 27.55 15.40 10.66
CA LEU A 136 26.47 14.44 10.88
C LEU A 136 25.97 14.44 12.34
N ARG A 137 26.88 14.49 13.32
CA ARG A 137 26.52 14.61 14.75
C ARG A 137 25.63 15.83 15.00
N ARG A 138 25.98 17.00 14.43
CA ARG A 138 25.19 18.24 14.54
C ARG A 138 23.82 18.06 13.88
N HIS A 139 23.77 17.56 12.64
CA HIS A 139 22.54 17.34 11.92
C HIS A 139 21.56 16.43 12.69
N PHE A 140 22.02 15.31 13.21
CA PHE A 140 21.15 14.39 13.94
C PHE A 140 20.75 14.92 15.33
N ALA A 141 21.59 15.71 15.98
CA ALA A 141 21.24 16.37 17.24
C ALA A 141 20.10 17.39 17.03
N GLU A 142 20.15 18.19 15.95
CA GLU A 142 19.08 19.12 15.59
C GLU A 142 17.77 18.43 15.21
N LYS A 143 17.86 17.32 14.44
CA LYS A 143 16.70 16.51 14.06
C LYS A 143 15.97 15.92 15.27
N ARG A 144 16.71 15.52 16.31
CA ARG A 144 16.14 15.01 17.58
C ARG A 144 15.33 16.07 18.33
N LYS A 145 15.77 17.35 18.29
CA LYS A 145 15.08 18.45 18.99
C LYS A 145 13.77 18.87 18.33
N ARG A 146 13.53 18.50 17.05
CA ARG A 146 12.32 18.85 16.29
C ARG A 146 11.18 17.81 16.40
N LYS A 147 11.39 16.68 17.10
CA LYS A 147 10.40 15.66 17.43
C LYS A 147 9.87 15.88 18.85
#